data_24ef13984b97ea060ee43f9ac9c38bd7
#
_entry.id   24ef13984b97ea060ee43f9ac9c38bd7
#
_cell.length_a   1.000
_cell.length_b   1.000
_cell.length_c   1.000
_cell.angle_alpha   90.00
_cell.angle_beta   90.00
_cell.angle_gamma   90.00
#
_symmetry.space_group_name_H-M   'P 1'
#
loop_
_entity.id
_entity.type
_entity.pdbx_description
1 polymer ?
#
loop_
_entity_poly.entity_id
_entity_poly.type
_entity_poly.pdbx_seq_one_letter_code
_entity_poly.pdbx_strand_id
1 'polypeptide(L)'
;MNLIIFLFFLLAVLIIVLNLFAIYWFGGMLIPIVSGGGPYVPTKPEIMEQMLQVACIGPEDYVVDLGSGDGRLVIAAAQAGAKQSIGYEIHPGLVKLSNWKIQKMNLEKKALVVKKSMWKANLSEVTLVFLYQIPYAMNRIKKLLETQLPPGSRVVSHAFPIPGWEPESVKGNILCYRIKNRV
;
A
#
# COMPACT_ATOMS: atom_id res chain seq x y z
N MET A 1 3.19 8.32 -50.91
CA MET A 1 2.31 7.61 -49.98
C MET A 1 1.06 8.45 -49.79
N ASN A 2 -0.12 7.90 -50.07
CA ASN A 2 -1.37 8.67 -50.06
C ASN A 2 -1.67 9.18 -48.66
N LEU A 3 -1.97 10.47 -48.46
CA LEU A 3 -2.23 11.08 -47.16
C LEU A 3 -3.26 10.27 -46.33
N ILE A 4 -4.26 9.73 -47.00
CA ILE A 4 -5.31 8.90 -46.39
C ILE A 4 -4.71 7.62 -45.79
N ILE A 5 -3.83 6.91 -46.51
CA ILE A 5 -3.17 5.70 -46.06
C ILE A 5 -2.26 6.01 -44.85
N PHE A 6 -1.56 7.14 -44.87
CA PHE A 6 -0.73 7.58 -43.75
C PHE A 6 -1.56 7.88 -42.49
N LEU A 7 -2.70 8.55 -42.66
CA LEU A 7 -3.62 8.81 -41.53
C LEU A 7 -4.22 7.53 -40.95
N PHE A 8 -4.60 6.56 -41.77
CA PHE A 8 -5.05 5.25 -41.29
C PHE A 8 -3.94 4.48 -40.53
N PHE A 9 -2.70 4.55 -41.01
CA PHE A 9 -1.56 3.97 -40.33
C PHE A 9 -1.34 4.60 -38.96
N LEU A 10 -1.36 5.93 -38.85
CA LEU A 10 -1.23 6.63 -37.56
C LEU A 10 -2.36 6.27 -36.58
N LEU A 11 -3.61 6.19 -37.09
CA LEU A 11 -4.74 5.79 -36.27
C LEU A 11 -4.59 4.34 -35.75
N ALA A 12 -4.15 3.42 -36.61
CA ALA A 12 -3.91 2.02 -36.21
C ALA A 12 -2.82 1.93 -35.13
N VAL A 13 -1.71 2.66 -35.29
CA VAL A 13 -0.64 2.73 -34.28
C VAL A 13 -1.18 3.30 -32.97
N LEU A 14 -1.95 4.37 -33.01
CA LEU A 14 -2.56 4.95 -31.81
C LEU A 14 -3.47 3.95 -31.08
N ILE A 15 -4.32 3.23 -31.82
CA ILE A 15 -5.21 2.21 -31.26
C ILE A 15 -4.39 1.09 -30.61
N ILE A 16 -3.32 0.62 -31.23
CA ILE A 16 -2.43 -0.40 -30.68
C ILE A 16 -1.79 0.09 -29.37
N VAL A 17 -1.25 1.30 -29.35
CA VAL A 17 -0.63 1.91 -28.17
C VAL A 17 -1.64 2.03 -27.02
N LEU A 18 -2.86 2.50 -27.30
CA LEU A 18 -3.92 2.60 -26.30
C LEU A 18 -4.34 1.23 -25.75
N ASN A 19 -4.44 0.22 -26.60
CA ASN A 19 -4.74 -1.14 -26.16
C ASN A 19 -3.61 -1.73 -25.29
N LEU A 20 -2.36 -1.56 -25.69
CA LEU A 20 -1.20 -2.02 -24.89
C LEU A 20 -1.15 -1.30 -23.54
N PHE A 21 -1.44 -0.01 -23.52
CA PHE A 21 -1.53 0.75 -22.27
C PHE A 21 -2.67 0.25 -21.39
N ALA A 22 -3.85 -0.02 -21.96
CA ALA A 22 -4.98 -0.57 -21.23
C ALA A 22 -4.66 -1.96 -20.65
N ILE A 23 -4.07 -2.86 -21.44
CA ILE A 23 -3.65 -4.19 -21.00
C ILE A 23 -2.62 -4.07 -19.86
N TYR A 24 -1.63 -3.19 -19.99
CA TYR A 24 -0.63 -2.96 -18.94
C TYR A 24 -1.29 -2.46 -17.65
N TRP A 25 -2.20 -1.49 -17.75
CA TRP A 25 -2.83 -0.88 -16.57
C TRP A 25 -3.86 -1.79 -15.92
N PHE A 26 -4.83 -2.29 -16.69
CA PHE A 26 -5.90 -3.16 -16.17
C PHE A 26 -5.40 -4.58 -15.89
N GLY A 27 -4.52 -5.12 -16.70
CA GLY A 27 -3.87 -6.41 -16.42
C GLY A 27 -3.08 -6.36 -15.12
N GLY A 28 -2.39 -5.25 -14.85
CA GLY A 28 -1.70 -5.02 -13.58
C GLY A 28 -2.62 -5.04 -12.35
N MET A 29 -3.89 -4.63 -12.49
CA MET A 29 -4.87 -4.70 -11.41
C MET A 29 -5.30 -6.12 -11.01
N LEU A 30 -5.17 -7.09 -11.92
CA LEU A 30 -5.46 -8.50 -11.62
C LEU A 30 -4.34 -9.19 -10.85
N ILE A 31 -3.10 -8.70 -10.96
CA ILE A 31 -1.93 -9.30 -10.29
C ILE A 31 -2.10 -9.39 -8.76
N PRO A 32 -2.57 -8.34 -8.05
CA PRO A 32 -2.81 -8.44 -6.61
C PRO A 32 -3.79 -9.55 -6.26
N ILE A 33 -4.89 -9.68 -7.00
CA ILE A 33 -5.94 -10.69 -6.76
C ILE A 33 -5.37 -12.10 -6.92
N VAL A 34 -4.68 -12.37 -8.03
CA VAL A 34 -4.04 -13.68 -8.30
C VAL A 34 -2.93 -13.98 -7.27
N SER A 35 -2.27 -12.95 -6.75
CA SER A 35 -1.23 -13.09 -5.72
C SER A 35 -1.79 -13.22 -4.30
N GLY A 36 -3.11 -13.26 -4.12
CA GLY A 36 -3.77 -13.40 -2.82
C GLY A 36 -3.88 -12.10 -2.03
N GLY A 37 -3.83 -10.95 -2.69
CA GLY A 37 -4.14 -9.62 -2.13
C GLY A 37 -5.46 -9.07 -2.66
N GLY A 38 -5.84 -7.85 -2.25
CA GLY A 38 -7.02 -7.14 -2.74
C GLY A 38 -6.76 -6.32 -4.00
N PRO A 39 -7.83 -5.95 -4.75
CA PRO A 39 -7.71 -4.97 -5.80
C PRO A 39 -7.30 -3.60 -5.23
N TYR A 40 -6.73 -2.76 -6.07
CA TYR A 40 -6.43 -1.38 -5.67
C TYR A 40 -7.72 -0.58 -5.44
N VAL A 41 -7.94 -0.18 -4.20
CA VAL A 41 -9.01 0.74 -3.78
C VAL A 41 -8.37 1.88 -3.00
N PRO A 42 -8.38 3.11 -3.52
CA PRO A 42 -7.74 4.24 -2.87
C PRO A 42 -8.46 4.60 -1.55
N THR A 43 -7.72 4.69 -0.46
CA THR A 43 -8.24 5.16 0.84
C THR A 43 -8.69 6.62 0.71
N LYS A 44 -9.90 6.93 1.16
CA LYS A 44 -10.41 8.31 1.15
C LYS A 44 -9.58 9.21 2.07
N PRO A 45 -9.42 10.52 1.77
CA PRO A 45 -8.62 11.44 2.58
C PRO A 45 -9.05 11.47 4.06
N GLU A 46 -10.35 11.49 4.33
CA GLU A 46 -10.91 11.53 5.69
C GLU A 46 -10.56 10.25 6.48
N ILE A 47 -10.57 9.10 5.82
CA ILE A 47 -10.18 7.81 6.42
C ILE A 47 -8.67 7.77 6.68
N MET A 48 -7.88 8.26 5.72
CA MET A 48 -6.43 8.35 5.88
C MET A 48 -6.06 9.22 7.08
N GLU A 49 -6.69 10.38 7.23
CA GLU A 49 -6.48 11.26 8.38
C GLU A 49 -6.82 10.56 9.71
N GLN A 50 -7.95 9.87 9.78
CA GLN A 50 -8.32 9.08 10.95
C GLN A 50 -7.33 7.96 11.24
N MET A 51 -6.81 7.26 10.22
CA MET A 51 -5.78 6.23 10.39
C MET A 51 -4.49 6.83 10.97
N LEU A 52 -4.06 8.00 10.50
CA LEU A 52 -2.88 8.69 11.03
C LEU A 52 -3.08 9.14 12.49
N GLN A 53 -4.26 9.67 12.82
CA GLN A 53 -4.60 10.07 14.20
C GLN A 53 -4.55 8.86 15.15
N VAL A 54 -5.14 7.73 14.76
CA VAL A 54 -5.13 6.49 15.56
C VAL A 54 -3.72 5.89 15.66
N ALA A 55 -2.93 6.03 14.59
CA ALA A 55 -1.56 5.52 14.53
C ALA A 55 -0.60 6.24 15.50
N CYS A 56 -0.83 7.52 15.82
CA CYS A 56 0.01 8.33 16.70
C CYS A 56 1.49 8.24 16.29
N ILE A 57 1.80 8.61 15.04
CA ILE A 57 3.14 8.47 14.45
C ILE A 57 4.14 9.38 15.16
N GLY A 58 5.28 8.83 15.53
CA GLY A 58 6.41 9.55 16.13
C GLY A 58 7.71 9.43 15.32
N PRO A 59 8.76 10.20 15.73
CA PRO A 59 10.03 10.29 15.00
C PRO A 59 10.87 9.00 15.00
N GLU A 60 10.54 8.04 15.84
CA GLU A 60 11.20 6.74 15.88
C GLU A 60 10.45 5.64 15.11
N ASP A 61 9.30 5.99 14.51
CA ASP A 61 8.49 4.98 13.84
C ASP A 61 9.05 4.57 12.48
N TYR A 62 9.22 3.27 12.31
CA TYR A 62 9.39 2.58 11.04
C TYR A 62 8.03 2.07 10.58
N VAL A 63 7.47 2.74 9.58
CA VAL A 63 6.12 2.50 9.08
C VAL A 63 6.14 1.63 7.84
N VAL A 64 5.26 0.65 7.77
CA VAL A 64 5.03 -0.16 6.56
C VAL A 64 3.55 -0.11 6.15
N ASP A 65 3.30 0.06 4.85
CA ASP A 65 1.98 -0.09 4.24
C ASP A 65 1.96 -1.33 3.34
N LEU A 66 1.17 -2.33 3.70
CA LEU A 66 1.08 -3.61 2.99
C LEU A 66 0.00 -3.57 1.90
N GLY A 67 0.43 -3.36 0.66
CA GLY A 67 -0.45 -3.07 -0.48
C GLY A 67 -0.67 -1.57 -0.62
N SER A 68 0.42 -0.82 -0.71
CA SER A 68 0.41 0.65 -0.57
C SER A 68 -0.26 1.43 -1.70
N GLY A 69 -0.64 0.74 -2.79
CA GLY A 69 -1.32 1.38 -3.91
C GLY A 69 -0.52 2.57 -4.47
N ASP A 70 -1.14 3.74 -4.49
CA ASP A 70 -0.54 4.98 -5.00
C ASP A 70 0.36 5.72 -3.97
N GLY A 71 0.68 5.07 -2.86
CA GLY A 71 1.63 5.53 -1.85
C GLY A 71 1.11 6.62 -0.91
N ARG A 72 -0.20 6.93 -0.92
CA ARG A 72 -0.75 8.03 -0.13
C ARG A 72 -0.52 7.90 1.38
N LEU A 73 -0.70 6.70 1.98
CA LEU A 73 -0.41 6.47 3.40
C LEU A 73 1.08 6.51 3.70
N VAL A 74 1.91 6.00 2.79
CA VAL A 74 3.37 6.07 2.91
C VAL A 74 3.85 7.51 2.96
N ILE A 75 3.35 8.35 2.04
CA ILE A 75 3.66 9.79 1.99
C ILE A 75 3.16 10.49 3.25
N ALA A 76 1.90 10.24 3.62
CA ALA A 76 1.29 10.86 4.78
C ALA A 76 1.99 10.48 6.09
N ALA A 77 2.44 9.23 6.25
CA ALA A 77 3.22 8.79 7.40
C ALA A 77 4.59 9.51 7.49
N ALA A 78 5.28 9.66 6.36
CA ALA A 78 6.54 10.39 6.32
C ALA A 78 6.35 11.89 6.66
N GLN A 79 5.26 12.51 6.19
CA GLN A 79 4.89 13.88 6.54
C GLN A 79 4.48 14.05 8.00
N ALA A 80 3.84 13.03 8.58
CA ALA A 80 3.49 12.99 10.00
C ALA A 80 4.71 12.81 10.94
N GLY A 81 5.91 12.65 10.38
CA GLY A 81 7.14 12.64 11.15
C GLY A 81 7.76 11.27 11.35
N ALA A 82 7.26 10.20 10.70
CA ALA A 82 7.90 8.90 10.75
C ALA A 82 9.40 8.97 10.40
N LYS A 83 10.21 8.16 11.04
CA LYS A 83 11.63 7.99 10.73
C LYS A 83 11.82 7.46 9.33
N GLN A 84 11.03 6.43 8.98
CA GLN A 84 10.96 5.87 7.65
C GLN A 84 9.56 5.30 7.37
N SER A 85 9.10 5.41 6.13
CA SER A 85 7.84 4.84 5.67
C SER A 85 8.03 4.08 4.36
N ILE A 86 7.71 2.79 4.34
CA ILE A 86 7.90 1.90 3.19
C ILE A 86 6.58 1.30 2.76
N GLY A 87 6.24 1.44 1.47
CA GLY A 87 5.12 0.77 0.85
C GLY A 87 5.54 -0.48 0.09
N TYR A 88 4.79 -1.57 0.26
CA TYR A 88 4.93 -2.77 -0.56
C TYR A 88 3.79 -2.78 -1.57
N GLU A 89 4.13 -2.67 -2.85
CA GLU A 89 3.15 -2.67 -3.95
C GLU A 89 3.63 -3.57 -5.09
N ILE A 90 2.71 -4.32 -5.71
CA ILE A 90 3.05 -5.26 -6.77
C ILE A 90 2.78 -4.66 -8.16
N HIS A 91 1.83 -3.72 -8.26
CA HIS A 91 1.47 -3.09 -9.53
C HIS A 91 2.55 -2.07 -9.98
N PRO A 92 3.25 -2.30 -11.10
CA PRO A 92 4.40 -1.49 -11.47
C PRO A 92 4.04 -0.01 -11.76
N GLY A 93 2.85 0.25 -12.29
CA GLY A 93 2.37 1.61 -12.56
C GLY A 93 2.13 2.40 -11.27
N LEU A 94 1.55 1.76 -10.24
CA LEU A 94 1.32 2.38 -8.94
C LEU A 94 2.64 2.65 -8.22
N VAL A 95 3.60 1.74 -8.28
CA VAL A 95 4.96 1.94 -7.72
C VAL A 95 5.63 3.16 -8.35
N LYS A 96 5.59 3.28 -9.70
CA LYS A 96 6.17 4.43 -10.41
C LYS A 96 5.46 5.73 -10.00
N LEU A 97 4.13 5.73 -9.95
CA LEU A 97 3.33 6.88 -9.55
C LEU A 97 3.65 7.32 -8.11
N SER A 98 3.73 6.38 -7.18
CA SER A 98 4.04 6.64 -5.78
C SER A 98 5.41 7.28 -5.61
N ASN A 99 6.45 6.69 -6.22
CA ASN A 99 7.81 7.21 -6.11
C ASN A 99 7.98 8.57 -6.82
N TRP A 100 7.26 8.80 -7.92
CA TRP A 100 7.20 10.13 -8.53
C TRP A 100 6.57 11.17 -7.58
N LYS A 101 5.47 10.83 -6.88
CA LYS A 101 4.87 11.72 -5.87
C LYS A 101 5.84 11.99 -4.70
N ILE A 102 6.51 10.95 -4.19
CA ILE A 102 7.50 11.04 -3.11
C ILE A 102 8.62 12.01 -3.51
N GLN A 103 9.14 11.88 -4.72
CA GLN A 103 10.17 12.77 -5.26
C GLN A 103 9.69 14.22 -5.39
N LYS A 104 8.48 14.42 -5.92
CA LYS A 104 7.87 15.76 -6.03
C LYS A 104 7.72 16.48 -4.69
N MET A 105 7.60 15.71 -3.60
CA MET A 105 7.44 16.22 -2.24
C MET A 105 8.76 16.27 -1.44
N ASN A 106 9.90 15.93 -2.06
CA ASN A 106 11.24 15.85 -1.44
C ASN A 106 11.27 14.93 -0.21
N LEU A 107 10.57 13.78 -0.30
CA LEU A 107 10.44 12.82 0.80
C LEU A 107 11.30 11.55 0.60
N GLU A 108 12.18 11.47 -0.40
CA GLU A 108 12.93 10.25 -0.79
C GLU A 108 13.82 9.72 0.33
N LYS A 109 14.23 10.59 1.24
CA LYS A 109 15.02 10.20 2.43
C LYS A 109 14.19 9.47 3.49
N LYS A 110 12.86 9.65 3.47
CA LYS A 110 11.94 9.12 4.49
C LYS A 110 10.88 8.17 3.96
N ALA A 111 10.61 8.20 2.66
CA ALA A 111 9.53 7.41 2.04
C ALA A 111 10.01 6.70 0.78
N LEU A 112 9.54 5.47 0.59
CA LEU A 112 9.81 4.67 -0.60
C LEU A 112 8.68 3.66 -0.83
N VAL A 113 8.28 3.47 -2.09
CA VAL A 113 7.42 2.35 -2.46
C VAL A 113 8.23 1.35 -3.29
N VAL A 114 8.32 0.12 -2.79
CA VAL A 114 9.08 -0.96 -3.44
C VAL A 114 8.16 -1.86 -4.27
N LYS A 115 8.60 -2.21 -5.49
CA LYS A 115 7.92 -3.21 -6.33
C LYS A 115 8.15 -4.60 -5.77
N LYS A 116 7.39 -4.97 -4.75
CA LYS A 116 7.52 -6.27 -4.07
C LYS A 116 6.18 -6.69 -3.50
N SER A 117 5.90 -8.00 -3.56
CA SER A 117 4.71 -8.54 -2.90
C SER A 117 4.77 -8.30 -1.39
N MET A 118 3.65 -7.87 -0.80
CA MET A 118 3.51 -7.69 0.66
C MET A 118 3.83 -8.97 1.44
N TRP A 119 3.63 -10.15 0.84
CA TRP A 119 3.96 -11.45 1.43
C TRP A 119 5.46 -11.69 1.62
N LYS A 120 6.30 -10.87 0.99
CA LYS A 120 7.77 -10.88 1.09
C LYS A 120 8.28 -9.64 1.84
N ALA A 121 7.41 -8.94 2.55
CA ALA A 121 7.81 -7.82 3.40
C ALA A 121 8.75 -8.31 4.50
N ASN A 122 9.73 -7.49 4.86
CA ASN A 122 10.51 -7.65 6.09
C ASN A 122 9.93 -6.70 7.14
N LEU A 123 9.43 -7.23 8.24
CA LEU A 123 8.80 -6.47 9.31
C LEU A 123 9.59 -6.49 10.62
N SER A 124 10.82 -7.00 10.62
CA SER A 124 11.62 -7.25 11.85
C SER A 124 11.96 -5.99 12.65
N GLU A 125 11.98 -4.82 12.02
CA GLU A 125 12.26 -3.52 12.65
C GLU A 125 11.06 -2.57 12.59
N VAL A 126 9.91 -3.05 12.12
CA VAL A 126 8.72 -2.23 11.88
C VAL A 126 7.98 -1.98 13.19
N THR A 127 7.66 -0.73 13.47
CA THR A 127 6.91 -0.32 14.67
C THR A 127 5.44 -0.05 14.39
N LEU A 128 5.08 0.19 13.11
CA LEU A 128 3.71 0.47 12.69
C LEU A 128 3.42 -0.12 11.32
N VAL A 129 2.32 -0.86 11.21
CA VAL A 129 1.81 -1.38 9.94
C VAL A 129 0.44 -0.79 9.64
N PHE A 130 0.27 -0.29 8.43
CA PHE A 130 -1.04 0.04 7.87
C PHE A 130 -1.59 -1.10 7.01
N LEU A 131 -2.90 -1.33 7.13
CA LEU A 131 -3.63 -2.37 6.40
C LEU A 131 -4.96 -1.81 5.86
N TYR A 132 -5.18 -1.99 4.57
CA TYR A 132 -6.49 -1.92 3.95
C TYR A 132 -6.61 -3.07 2.96
N GLN A 133 -6.96 -4.26 3.49
CA GLN A 133 -6.96 -5.50 2.73
C GLN A 133 -8.32 -6.19 2.82
N ILE A 134 -8.54 -7.21 1.99
CA ILE A 134 -9.80 -7.93 1.90
C ILE A 134 -9.87 -9.10 2.89
N PRO A 135 -11.07 -9.54 3.29
CA PRO A 135 -11.26 -10.52 4.36
C PRO A 135 -10.48 -11.81 4.17
N TYR A 136 -10.43 -12.37 2.96
CA TYR A 136 -9.75 -13.64 2.73
C TYR A 136 -8.22 -13.57 2.91
N ALA A 137 -7.61 -12.38 2.77
CA ALA A 137 -6.19 -12.18 2.98
C ALA A 137 -5.81 -12.08 4.47
N MET A 138 -6.78 -11.73 5.35
CA MET A 138 -6.49 -11.35 6.74
C MET A 138 -5.90 -12.47 7.58
N ASN A 139 -6.28 -13.74 7.37
CA ASN A 139 -5.67 -14.87 8.08
C ASN A 139 -4.17 -15.03 7.73
N ARG A 140 -3.81 -14.84 6.46
CA ARG A 140 -2.42 -14.90 6.01
C ARG A 140 -1.63 -13.68 6.50
N ILE A 141 -2.25 -12.50 6.50
CA ILE A 141 -1.66 -11.28 7.06
C ILE A 141 -1.40 -11.46 8.55
N LYS A 142 -2.38 -11.94 9.32
CA LYS A 142 -2.22 -12.26 10.74
C LYS A 142 -0.95 -13.08 10.99
N LYS A 143 -0.79 -14.21 10.26
CA LYS A 143 0.39 -15.06 10.38
C LYS A 143 1.69 -14.34 10.06
N LEU A 144 1.71 -13.48 9.04
CA LEU A 144 2.87 -12.65 8.69
C LEU A 144 3.23 -11.69 9.82
N LEU A 145 2.24 -10.99 10.39
CA LEU A 145 2.44 -10.05 11.49
C LEU A 145 2.93 -10.76 12.76
N GLU A 146 2.28 -11.87 13.13
CA GLU A 146 2.66 -12.66 14.31
C GLU A 146 4.08 -13.22 14.23
N THR A 147 4.56 -13.55 13.04
CA THR A 147 5.89 -14.13 12.87
C THR A 147 7.00 -13.10 12.82
N GLN A 148 6.74 -11.88 12.37
CA GLN A 148 7.80 -10.94 12.05
C GLN A 148 7.79 -9.65 12.87
N LEU A 149 6.61 -9.14 13.30
CA LEU A 149 6.57 -7.88 14.01
C LEU A 149 7.19 -7.98 15.40
N PRO A 150 8.00 -6.99 15.80
CA PRO A 150 8.46 -6.87 17.18
C PRO A 150 7.30 -6.67 18.16
N PRO A 151 7.42 -7.15 19.41
CA PRO A 151 6.50 -6.81 20.48
C PRO A 151 6.37 -5.28 20.67
N GLY A 152 5.16 -4.80 20.96
CA GLY A 152 4.86 -3.38 21.09
C GLY A 152 4.54 -2.68 19.76
N SER A 153 4.81 -3.30 18.62
CA SER A 153 4.42 -2.74 17.31
C SER A 153 2.92 -2.56 17.19
N ARG A 154 2.51 -1.52 16.46
CA ARG A 154 1.10 -1.20 16.21
C ARG A 154 0.68 -1.65 14.83
N VAL A 155 -0.58 -2.06 14.71
CA VAL A 155 -1.21 -2.38 13.42
C VAL A 155 -2.50 -1.61 13.31
N VAL A 156 -2.63 -0.77 12.31
CA VAL A 156 -3.84 0.02 12.03
C VAL A 156 -4.50 -0.55 10.78
N SER A 157 -5.67 -1.17 10.98
CA SER A 157 -6.46 -1.79 9.92
C SER A 157 -7.70 -0.96 9.62
N HIS A 158 -7.95 -0.70 8.34
CA HIS A 158 -9.19 -0.09 7.87
C HIS A 158 -10.17 -1.18 7.43
N ALA A 159 -11.40 -1.07 7.91
CA ALA A 159 -12.59 -1.84 7.57
C ALA A 159 -12.59 -3.31 8.00
N PHE A 160 -11.49 -4.03 7.94
CA PHE A 160 -11.47 -5.47 8.19
C PHE A 160 -10.67 -5.82 9.43
N PRO A 161 -11.27 -6.55 10.40
CA PRO A 161 -10.58 -6.97 11.60
C PRO A 161 -9.55 -8.06 11.30
N ILE A 162 -8.50 -8.13 12.15
CA ILE A 162 -7.57 -9.25 12.16
C ILE A 162 -8.22 -10.41 12.92
N PRO A 163 -8.41 -11.59 12.30
CA PRO A 163 -9.14 -12.70 12.92
C PRO A 163 -8.56 -13.13 14.27
N GLY A 164 -9.40 -13.10 15.32
CA GLY A 164 -9.01 -13.52 16.67
C GLY A 164 -8.11 -12.54 17.43
N TRP A 165 -7.90 -11.31 16.91
CA TRP A 165 -7.24 -10.25 17.65
C TRP A 165 -8.28 -9.27 18.21
N GLU A 166 -8.09 -8.89 19.47
CA GLU A 166 -8.88 -7.81 20.09
C GLU A 166 -8.18 -6.47 19.82
N PRO A 167 -8.85 -5.46 19.22
CA PRO A 167 -8.26 -4.16 19.01
C PRO A 167 -8.06 -3.42 20.34
N GLU A 168 -6.92 -2.73 20.48
CA GLU A 168 -6.64 -1.84 21.60
C GLU A 168 -7.53 -0.58 21.56
N SER A 169 -7.86 -0.12 20.34
CA SER A 169 -8.81 0.98 20.12
C SER A 169 -9.52 0.85 18.78
N VAL A 170 -10.74 1.41 18.73
CA VAL A 170 -11.59 1.44 17.55
C VAL A 170 -12.11 2.86 17.34
N LYS A 171 -11.95 3.40 16.11
CA LYS A 171 -12.50 4.69 15.69
C LYS A 171 -13.23 4.52 14.36
N GLY A 172 -14.57 4.48 14.42
CA GLY A 172 -15.38 4.13 13.25
C GLY A 172 -14.99 2.75 12.70
N ASN A 173 -14.53 2.70 11.45
CA ASN A 173 -14.07 1.47 10.80
C ASN A 173 -12.54 1.28 10.87
N ILE A 174 -11.86 1.99 11.77
CA ILE A 174 -10.41 1.88 11.95
C ILE A 174 -10.15 1.14 13.26
N LEU A 175 -9.38 0.07 13.17
CA LEU A 175 -9.02 -0.78 14.29
C LEU A 175 -7.51 -0.68 14.53
N CYS A 176 -7.11 -0.39 15.75
CA CYS A 176 -5.71 -0.38 16.15
C CYS A 176 -5.43 -1.57 17.07
N TYR A 177 -4.38 -2.28 16.76
CA TYR A 177 -3.89 -3.42 17.53
C TYR A 177 -2.46 -3.19 17.98
N ARG A 178 -2.07 -3.83 19.08
CA ARG A 178 -0.70 -3.87 19.56
C ARG A 178 -0.21 -5.32 19.63
N ILE A 179 0.99 -5.55 19.12
CA ILE A 179 1.63 -6.87 19.19
C ILE A 179 2.03 -7.11 20.64
N LYS A 180 1.50 -8.18 21.22
CA LYS A 180 1.83 -8.64 22.58
C LYS A 180 3.18 -9.37 22.59
N ASN A 181 3.82 -9.45 23.74
CA ASN A 181 5.01 -10.28 23.90
C ASN A 181 4.70 -11.73 23.51
N ARG A 182 5.60 -12.34 22.77
CA ARG A 182 5.52 -13.78 22.51
C ARG A 182 5.87 -14.48 23.82
N VAL A 183 4.89 -15.19 24.40
CA VAL A 183 5.09 -16.07 25.57
C VAL A 183 5.79 -17.33 25.12
#